data_f9dd911a79de1cee06b08c9fc98fa31a
#
_entry.id   f9dd911a79de1cee06b08c9fc98fa31a
#
_cell.length_a   1.000
_cell.length_b   1.000
_cell.length_c   1.000
_cell.angle_alpha   90.00
_cell.angle_beta   90.00
_cell.angle_gamma   90.00
#
_symmetry.space_group_name_H-M   'P 1'
#
loop_
_entity.id
_entity.type
_entity.pdbx_description
1 polymer ?
#
loop_
_entity_poly.entity_id
_entity_poly.type
_entity_poly.pdbx_seq_one_letter_code
_entity_poly.pdbx_strand_id
1 'polypeptide(L)'
;MSLVSTGFLVFLLVGVIVYYLIPKKAQWAWLLILSYAYYLCSGYKTVVFILLTTIVTFTSGILLERTEDNLDKSLKADGLAREDKKALKEKAKTYKKRVVVLALLLVFGVLAVVKYHNFAIENVNGIIKAFGGNGRISTFTLLLPLGISFYSFQSISYVIDVYRGKVKACNNIFKYALFVSYFPQITQGPIGRYDRLAPQFLAEHKYDLAAVSYTHLT
;
A
#
# COMPACT_ATOMS: atom_id res chain seq x y z
N MET A 1 11.38 -7.35 15.18
CA MET A 1 10.65 -8.01 16.29
C MET A 1 9.94 -9.25 15.74
N SER A 2 10.13 -10.41 16.38
CA SER A 2 9.32 -11.60 16.06
C SER A 2 7.92 -11.44 16.68
N LEU A 3 6.85 -11.84 15.96
CA LEU A 3 5.45 -11.80 16.46
C LEU A 3 5.22 -12.63 17.73
N VAL A 4 6.12 -13.59 18.00
CA VAL A 4 6.04 -14.49 19.17
C VAL A 4 6.91 -13.98 20.32
N SER A 5 7.57 -12.82 20.19
CA SER A 5 8.43 -12.28 21.23
C SER A 5 7.65 -11.58 22.34
N THR A 6 8.10 -11.72 23.57
CA THR A 6 7.55 -10.99 24.75
C THR A 6 7.51 -9.48 24.48
N GLY A 7 8.53 -8.95 23.78
CA GLY A 7 8.57 -7.54 23.39
C GLY A 7 7.42 -7.13 22.46
N PHE A 8 6.98 -8.01 21.55
CA PHE A 8 5.82 -7.74 20.70
C PHE A 8 4.52 -7.73 21.52
N LEU A 9 4.37 -8.64 22.46
CA LEU A 9 3.18 -8.67 23.34
C LEU A 9 3.08 -7.41 24.19
N VAL A 10 4.20 -6.95 24.77
CA VAL A 10 4.25 -5.69 25.53
C VAL A 10 3.94 -4.50 24.60
N PHE A 11 4.52 -4.45 23.40
CA PHE A 11 4.22 -3.42 22.40
C PHE A 11 2.74 -3.37 22.04
N LEU A 12 2.12 -4.53 21.82
CA LEU A 12 0.69 -4.63 21.51
C LEU A 12 -0.17 -4.17 22.68
N LEU A 13 0.14 -4.64 23.91
CA LEU A 13 -0.59 -4.27 25.12
C LEU A 13 -0.57 -2.76 25.36
N VAL A 14 0.62 -2.16 25.33
CA VAL A 14 0.78 -0.70 25.46
C VAL A 14 0.04 0.02 24.33
N GLY A 15 0.17 -0.48 23.10
CA GLY A 15 -0.51 0.08 21.93
C GLY A 15 -2.02 0.13 22.09
N VAL A 16 -2.63 -0.95 22.59
CA VAL A 16 -4.08 -1.05 22.82
C VAL A 16 -4.52 -0.15 23.98
N ILE A 17 -3.79 -0.15 25.10
CA ILE A 17 -4.12 0.70 26.25
C ILE A 17 -4.12 2.18 25.83
N VAL A 18 -3.06 2.63 25.20
CA VAL A 18 -2.95 4.02 24.74
C VAL A 18 -4.02 4.35 23.70
N TYR A 19 -4.35 3.42 22.78
CA TYR A 19 -5.41 3.59 21.77
C TYR A 19 -6.76 3.98 22.39
N TYR A 20 -7.15 3.36 23.50
CA TYR A 20 -8.41 3.68 24.16
C TYR A 20 -8.34 4.88 25.10
N LEU A 21 -7.13 5.31 25.51
CA LEU A 21 -6.93 6.51 26.33
C LEU A 21 -6.93 7.79 25.51
N ILE A 22 -6.54 7.75 24.24
CA ILE A 22 -6.48 8.94 23.38
C ILE A 22 -7.88 9.35 22.88
N PRO A 23 -8.05 10.66 22.55
CA PRO A 23 -9.27 11.14 21.92
C PRO A 23 -9.57 10.36 20.63
N LYS A 24 -10.84 10.00 20.43
CA LYS A 24 -11.30 9.17 19.30
C LYS A 24 -10.86 9.69 17.95
N LYS A 25 -10.87 11.02 17.76
CA LYS A 25 -10.40 11.67 16.52
C LYS A 25 -8.93 11.43 16.20
N ALA A 26 -8.12 11.09 17.20
CA ALA A 26 -6.67 10.85 17.06
C ALA A 26 -6.30 9.36 17.02
N GLN A 27 -7.26 8.44 17.23
CA GLN A 27 -7.02 7.00 17.25
C GLN A 27 -6.35 6.48 15.98
N TRP A 28 -6.79 6.93 14.80
CA TRP A 28 -6.18 6.56 13.53
C TRP A 28 -4.71 7.02 13.43
N ALA A 29 -4.39 8.20 13.96
CA ALA A 29 -3.01 8.71 13.95
C ALA A 29 -2.10 7.88 14.88
N TRP A 30 -2.64 7.43 16.02
CA TRP A 30 -1.93 6.50 16.90
C TRP A 30 -1.63 5.17 16.23
N LEU A 31 -2.61 4.59 15.52
CA LEU A 31 -2.38 3.37 14.73
C LEU A 31 -1.30 3.56 13.66
N LEU A 32 -1.25 4.73 13.03
CA LEU A 32 -0.19 5.08 12.08
C LEU A 32 1.19 5.09 12.77
N ILE A 33 1.30 5.76 13.91
CA ILE A 33 2.55 5.82 14.69
C ILE A 33 2.99 4.42 15.10
N LEU A 34 2.09 3.59 15.64
CA LEU A 34 2.39 2.21 16.01
C LEU A 34 2.86 1.38 14.81
N SER A 35 2.20 1.54 13.65
CA SER A 35 2.57 0.80 12.44
C SER A 35 3.98 1.16 11.97
N TYR A 36 4.32 2.43 11.92
CA TYR A 36 5.67 2.85 11.57
C TYR A 36 6.71 2.52 12.64
N ALA A 37 6.38 2.62 13.93
CA ALA A 37 7.26 2.19 15.01
C ALA A 37 7.61 0.69 14.90
N TYR A 38 6.60 -0.15 14.67
CA TYR A 38 6.80 -1.58 14.43
C TYR A 38 7.70 -1.84 13.22
N TYR A 39 7.46 -1.10 12.13
CA TYR A 39 8.25 -1.22 10.90
C TYR A 39 9.71 -0.80 11.11
N LEU A 40 9.95 0.30 11.82
CA LEU A 40 11.30 0.78 12.20
C LEU A 40 12.06 -0.24 13.05
N CYS A 41 11.38 -0.91 13.99
CA CYS A 41 11.98 -1.98 14.79
C CYS A 41 12.40 -3.20 13.95
N SER A 42 11.80 -3.39 12.78
CA SER A 42 12.15 -4.48 11.86
C SER A 42 13.31 -4.14 10.93
N GLY A 43 13.62 -2.84 10.74
CA GLY A 43 14.73 -2.37 9.94
C GLY A 43 14.50 -0.97 9.37
N TYR A 44 15.19 0.04 9.91
CA TYR A 44 14.98 1.43 9.52
C TYR A 44 15.26 1.72 8.03
N LYS A 45 16.21 1.00 7.40
CA LYS A 45 16.52 1.16 5.97
C LYS A 45 15.40 0.70 5.05
N THR A 46 14.55 -0.19 5.53
CA THR A 46 13.46 -0.77 4.73
C THR A 46 12.23 0.14 4.67
N VAL A 47 12.15 1.15 5.55
CA VAL A 47 11.06 2.15 5.56
C VAL A 47 10.95 2.91 4.23
N VAL A 48 12.06 3.11 3.53
CA VAL A 48 12.08 3.80 2.23
C VAL A 48 11.16 3.10 1.21
N PHE A 49 11.10 1.78 1.22
CA PHE A 49 10.30 1.01 0.26
C PHE A 49 8.78 1.18 0.50
N ILE A 50 8.35 1.17 1.78
CA ILE A 50 6.93 1.36 2.10
C ILE A 50 6.50 2.81 1.84
N LEU A 51 7.38 3.80 2.11
CA LEU A 51 7.13 5.20 1.79
C LEU A 51 7.03 5.41 0.28
N LEU A 52 7.96 4.85 -0.50
CA LEU A 52 7.93 4.91 -1.96
C LEU A 52 6.64 4.31 -2.52
N THR A 53 6.27 3.10 -2.08
CA THR A 53 5.02 2.46 -2.49
C THR A 53 3.80 3.32 -2.13
N THR A 54 3.77 3.88 -0.91
CA THR A 54 2.70 4.76 -0.45
C THR A 54 2.56 6.00 -1.34
N ILE A 55 3.68 6.69 -1.64
CA ILE A 55 3.68 7.89 -2.47
C ILE A 55 3.23 7.58 -3.90
N VAL A 56 3.80 6.54 -4.52
CA VAL A 56 3.47 6.16 -5.91
C VAL A 56 2.00 5.81 -6.05
N THR A 57 1.46 4.99 -5.15
CA THR A 57 0.06 4.52 -5.27
C THR A 57 -0.94 5.58 -4.81
N PHE A 58 -0.61 6.42 -3.84
CA PHE A 58 -1.40 7.59 -3.45
C PHE A 58 -1.53 8.60 -4.60
N THR A 59 -0.40 8.99 -5.19
CA THR A 59 -0.39 9.94 -6.31
C THR A 59 -1.13 9.38 -7.52
N SER A 60 -0.96 8.09 -7.81
CA SER A 60 -1.71 7.41 -8.87
C SER A 60 -3.22 7.45 -8.62
N GLY A 61 -3.68 7.22 -7.39
CA GLY A 61 -5.09 7.33 -7.01
C GLY A 61 -5.65 8.74 -7.26
N ILE A 62 -4.94 9.78 -6.81
CA ILE A 62 -5.33 11.18 -7.02
C ILE A 62 -5.37 11.55 -8.52
N LEU A 63 -4.39 11.10 -9.31
CA LEU A 63 -4.37 11.37 -10.75
C LEU A 63 -5.55 10.70 -11.47
N LEU A 64 -5.92 9.48 -11.08
CA LEU A 64 -7.07 8.77 -11.64
C LEU A 64 -8.38 9.50 -11.34
N GLU A 65 -8.60 9.91 -10.09
CA GLU A 65 -9.81 10.63 -9.69
C GLU A 65 -9.90 12.00 -10.36
N ARG A 66 -8.82 12.78 -10.36
CA ARG A 66 -8.79 14.08 -11.06
C ARG A 66 -9.09 13.94 -12.55
N THR A 67 -8.63 12.87 -13.19
CA THR A 67 -8.91 12.62 -14.60
C THR A 67 -10.39 12.35 -14.83
N GLU A 68 -11.03 11.60 -13.93
CA GLU A 68 -12.47 11.33 -13.98
C GLU A 68 -13.28 12.61 -13.77
N ASP A 69 -12.96 13.38 -12.70
CA ASP A 69 -13.62 14.65 -12.39
C ASP A 69 -13.53 15.65 -13.55
N ASN A 70 -12.34 15.75 -14.17
CA ASN A 70 -12.12 16.62 -15.32
C ASN A 70 -12.92 16.15 -16.55
N LEU A 71 -12.99 14.84 -16.76
CA LEU A 71 -13.79 14.26 -17.84
C LEU A 71 -15.27 14.57 -17.62
N ASP A 72 -15.79 14.38 -16.42
CA ASP A 72 -17.18 14.64 -16.06
C ASP A 72 -17.55 16.13 -16.24
N LYS A 73 -16.67 17.04 -15.81
CA LYS A 73 -16.83 18.48 -16.02
C LYS A 73 -16.87 18.83 -17.51
N SER A 74 -15.94 18.28 -18.29
CA SER A 74 -15.89 18.53 -19.74
C SER A 74 -17.11 17.97 -20.48
N LEU A 75 -17.64 16.83 -20.05
CA LEU A 75 -18.85 16.22 -20.66
C LEU A 75 -20.14 16.96 -20.33
N LYS A 76 -20.19 17.69 -19.21
CA LYS A 76 -21.32 18.53 -18.79
C LYS A 76 -21.32 19.92 -19.46
N ALA A 77 -20.23 20.32 -20.08
CA ALA A 77 -20.17 21.58 -20.84
C ALA A 77 -21.11 21.51 -22.05
N ASP A 78 -22.01 22.48 -22.15
CA ASP A 78 -22.97 22.56 -23.24
C ASP A 78 -22.28 22.86 -24.58
N GLY A 79 -22.74 22.20 -25.65
CA GLY A 79 -22.31 22.46 -27.03
C GLY A 79 -21.28 21.48 -27.62
N LEU A 80 -20.82 20.47 -26.89
CA LEU A 80 -19.88 19.47 -27.44
C LEU A 80 -20.58 18.48 -28.39
N ALA A 81 -20.03 18.33 -29.59
CA ALA A 81 -20.47 17.32 -30.54
C ALA A 81 -20.28 15.89 -29.99
N ARG A 82 -21.08 14.95 -30.46
CA ARG A 82 -21.02 13.53 -30.00
C ARG A 82 -19.64 12.90 -30.25
N GLU A 83 -18.97 13.29 -31.32
CA GLU A 83 -17.64 12.82 -31.67
C GLU A 83 -16.56 13.34 -30.70
N ASP A 84 -16.64 14.63 -30.32
CA ASP A 84 -15.72 15.22 -29.35
C ASP A 84 -15.85 14.58 -27.97
N LYS A 85 -17.08 14.29 -27.53
CA LYS A 85 -17.34 13.54 -26.29
C LYS A 85 -16.71 12.14 -26.30
N LYS A 86 -16.76 11.47 -27.46
CA LYS A 86 -16.14 10.13 -27.63
C LYS A 86 -14.62 10.24 -27.60
N ALA A 87 -14.04 11.22 -28.28
CA ALA A 87 -12.61 11.46 -28.28
C ALA A 87 -12.04 11.80 -26.90
N LEU A 88 -12.77 12.63 -26.12
CA LEU A 88 -12.40 12.95 -24.73
C LEU A 88 -12.40 11.72 -23.83
N LYS A 89 -13.42 10.86 -23.92
CA LYS A 89 -13.50 9.59 -23.17
C LYS A 89 -12.34 8.66 -23.50
N GLU A 90 -11.97 8.51 -24.76
CA GLU A 90 -10.87 7.65 -25.17
C GLU A 90 -9.51 8.20 -24.70
N LYS A 91 -9.30 9.51 -24.77
CA LYS A 91 -8.09 10.17 -24.22
C LYS A 91 -7.98 9.94 -22.72
N ALA A 92 -9.05 10.18 -21.96
CA ALA A 92 -9.07 9.97 -20.53
C ALA A 92 -8.82 8.49 -20.17
N LYS A 93 -9.45 7.55 -20.87
CA LYS A 93 -9.25 6.10 -20.70
C LYS A 93 -7.78 5.71 -20.94
N THR A 94 -7.18 6.20 -22.01
CA THR A 94 -5.78 5.92 -22.35
C THR A 94 -4.84 6.49 -21.29
N TYR A 95 -5.08 7.72 -20.81
CA TYR A 95 -4.30 8.31 -19.73
C TYR A 95 -4.42 7.52 -18.43
N LYS A 96 -5.63 7.21 -18.00
CA LYS A 96 -5.89 6.39 -16.80
C LYS A 96 -5.18 5.03 -16.88
N LYS A 97 -5.23 4.37 -18.05
CA LYS A 97 -4.51 3.10 -18.28
C LYS A 97 -2.99 3.27 -18.12
N ARG A 98 -2.41 4.35 -18.66
CA ARG A 98 -0.97 4.66 -18.51
C ARG A 98 -0.58 4.86 -17.05
N VAL A 99 -1.39 5.59 -16.28
CA VAL A 99 -1.14 5.80 -14.83
C VAL A 99 -1.13 4.46 -14.09
N VAL A 100 -2.10 3.58 -14.34
CA VAL A 100 -2.15 2.25 -13.71
C VAL A 100 -0.93 1.41 -14.09
N VAL A 101 -0.58 1.37 -15.39
CA VAL A 101 0.58 0.59 -15.87
C VAL A 101 1.87 1.10 -15.23
N LEU A 102 2.07 2.42 -15.16
CA LEU A 102 3.23 3.00 -14.50
C LEU A 102 3.29 2.67 -13.01
N ALA A 103 2.16 2.74 -12.29
CA ALA A 103 2.10 2.35 -10.88
C ALA A 103 2.47 0.87 -10.69
N LEU A 104 1.94 -0.02 -11.54
CA LEU A 104 2.27 -1.45 -11.55
C LEU A 104 3.76 -1.68 -11.78
N LEU A 105 4.33 -1.05 -12.81
CA LEU A 105 5.75 -1.19 -13.15
C LEU A 105 6.66 -0.69 -12.03
N LEU A 106 6.36 0.44 -11.41
CA LEU A 106 7.14 0.99 -10.31
C LEU A 106 7.06 0.09 -9.07
N VAL A 107 5.86 -0.28 -8.63
CA VAL A 107 5.67 -1.07 -7.39
C VAL A 107 6.21 -2.48 -7.55
N PHE A 108 5.83 -3.18 -8.63
CA PHE A 108 6.32 -4.54 -8.86
C PHE A 108 7.76 -4.58 -9.36
N GLY A 109 8.24 -3.52 -10.04
CA GLY A 109 9.65 -3.38 -10.39
C GLY A 109 10.54 -3.32 -9.14
N VAL A 110 10.17 -2.49 -8.17
CA VAL A 110 10.88 -2.43 -6.88
C VAL A 110 10.81 -3.78 -6.16
N LEU A 111 9.63 -4.40 -6.11
CA LEU A 111 9.47 -5.73 -5.52
C LEU A 111 10.35 -6.78 -6.21
N ALA A 112 10.39 -6.78 -7.53
CA ALA A 112 11.19 -7.72 -8.31
C ALA A 112 12.69 -7.52 -8.06
N VAL A 113 13.16 -6.27 -8.07
CA VAL A 113 14.57 -5.97 -7.76
C VAL A 113 14.91 -6.42 -6.35
N VAL A 114 14.15 -6.04 -5.34
CA VAL A 114 14.46 -6.35 -3.93
C VAL A 114 14.44 -7.86 -3.68
N LYS A 115 13.51 -8.59 -4.30
CA LYS A 115 13.30 -10.01 -4.03
C LYS A 115 14.16 -10.92 -4.90
N TYR A 116 14.42 -10.54 -6.15
CA TYR A 116 14.99 -11.46 -7.14
C TYR A 116 16.36 -11.03 -7.70
N HIS A 117 16.96 -9.93 -7.21
CA HIS A 117 18.25 -9.45 -7.73
C HIS A 117 19.37 -10.51 -7.67
N ASN A 118 19.50 -11.26 -6.56
CA ASN A 118 20.52 -12.30 -6.44
C ASN A 118 20.26 -13.46 -7.40
N PHE A 119 19.01 -13.90 -7.56
CA PHE A 119 18.62 -14.89 -8.53
C PHE A 119 18.98 -14.45 -9.96
N ALA A 120 18.72 -13.18 -10.31
CA ALA A 120 19.09 -12.63 -11.61
C ALA A 120 20.62 -12.63 -11.81
N ILE A 121 21.38 -12.18 -10.79
CA ILE A 121 22.85 -12.17 -10.84
C ILE A 121 23.42 -13.58 -11.00
N GLU A 122 22.92 -14.56 -10.25
CA GLU A 122 23.36 -15.95 -10.35
C GLU A 122 23.10 -16.55 -11.74
N ASN A 123 21.94 -16.28 -12.35
CA ASN A 123 21.66 -16.71 -13.71
C ASN A 123 22.56 -16.04 -14.72
N VAL A 124 22.81 -14.72 -14.61
CA VAL A 124 23.76 -14.01 -15.50
C VAL A 124 25.16 -14.58 -15.35
N ASN A 125 25.62 -14.83 -14.13
CA ASN A 125 26.95 -15.48 -13.90
C ASN A 125 27.00 -16.88 -14.50
N GLY A 126 25.90 -17.65 -14.43
CA GLY A 126 25.79 -18.97 -15.09
C GLY A 126 25.94 -18.89 -16.61
N ILE A 127 25.27 -17.90 -17.21
CA ILE A 127 25.36 -17.63 -18.66
C ILE A 127 26.79 -17.22 -19.04
N ILE A 128 27.41 -16.27 -18.31
CA ILE A 128 28.79 -15.83 -18.57
C ILE A 128 29.75 -17.06 -18.57
N LYS A 129 29.60 -17.92 -17.56
CA LYS A 129 30.41 -19.13 -17.45
C LYS A 129 30.17 -20.12 -18.59
N ALA A 130 28.92 -20.31 -19.04
CA ALA A 130 28.57 -21.19 -20.16
C ALA A 130 29.16 -20.71 -21.49
N PHE A 131 29.35 -19.42 -21.68
CA PHE A 131 30.00 -18.81 -22.83
C PHE A 131 31.54 -18.67 -22.69
N GLY A 132 32.15 -19.31 -21.67
CA GLY A 132 33.60 -19.28 -21.46
C GLY A 132 34.16 -18.00 -20.84
N GLY A 133 33.27 -17.11 -20.35
CA GLY A 133 33.69 -15.89 -19.66
C GLY A 133 34.13 -16.16 -18.22
N ASN A 134 35.20 -15.48 -17.76
CA ASN A 134 35.71 -15.56 -16.37
C ASN A 134 35.17 -14.44 -15.47
N GLY A 135 34.29 -13.54 -15.98
CA GLY A 135 33.69 -12.49 -15.23
C GLY A 135 32.65 -13.01 -14.23
N ARG A 136 32.69 -12.52 -12.98
CA ARG A 136 31.68 -12.81 -11.96
C ARG A 136 31.14 -11.54 -11.36
N ILE A 137 29.84 -11.35 -11.44
CA ILE A 137 29.14 -10.27 -10.76
C ILE A 137 28.92 -10.71 -9.31
N SER A 138 29.37 -9.89 -8.35
CA SER A 138 29.20 -10.19 -6.92
C SER A 138 27.74 -10.05 -6.51
N THR A 139 27.23 -11.03 -5.78
CA THR A 139 25.93 -10.95 -5.11
C THR A 139 26.04 -10.02 -3.91
N PHE A 140 24.98 -9.29 -3.62
CA PHE A 140 24.91 -8.43 -2.44
C PHE A 140 23.58 -8.66 -1.70
N THR A 141 23.60 -8.49 -0.40
CA THR A 141 22.43 -8.70 0.46
C THR A 141 21.62 -7.42 0.58
N LEU A 142 20.48 -7.36 -0.10
CA LEU A 142 19.45 -6.37 0.22
C LEU A 142 18.62 -6.89 1.39
N LEU A 143 18.47 -6.06 2.42
CA LEU A 143 17.53 -6.35 3.49
C LEU A 143 16.11 -6.42 2.90
N LEU A 144 15.51 -7.60 2.95
CA LEU A 144 14.14 -7.80 2.49
C LEU A 144 13.18 -7.07 3.43
N PRO A 145 12.44 -6.04 2.95
CA PRO A 145 11.49 -5.32 3.78
C PRO A 145 10.38 -6.23 4.28
N LEU A 146 10.03 -6.10 5.56
CA LEU A 146 8.92 -6.85 6.14
C LEU A 146 7.63 -6.57 5.34
N GLY A 147 6.97 -7.62 4.89
CA GLY A 147 5.67 -7.53 4.21
C GLY A 147 5.68 -6.84 2.85
N ILE A 148 6.84 -6.65 2.18
CA ILE A 148 6.92 -5.94 0.89
C ILE A 148 5.93 -6.49 -0.14
N SER A 149 5.75 -7.79 -0.23
CA SER A 149 4.77 -8.39 -1.14
C SER A 149 3.34 -8.02 -0.76
N PHE A 150 3.00 -8.10 0.54
CA PHE A 150 1.64 -7.82 1.02
C PHE A 150 1.23 -6.37 0.77
N TYR A 151 2.03 -5.39 1.21
CA TYR A 151 1.66 -4.00 1.01
C TYR A 151 1.73 -3.57 -0.45
N SER A 152 2.58 -4.19 -1.28
CA SER A 152 2.60 -3.95 -2.72
C SER A 152 1.29 -4.39 -3.38
N PHE A 153 0.83 -5.62 -3.13
CA PHE A 153 -0.45 -6.11 -3.66
C PHE A 153 -1.64 -5.31 -3.12
N GLN A 154 -1.62 -4.98 -1.82
CA GLN A 154 -2.66 -4.18 -1.17
C GLN A 154 -2.77 -2.78 -1.79
N SER A 155 -1.64 -2.11 -1.99
CA SER A 155 -1.60 -0.77 -2.60
C SER A 155 -2.03 -0.78 -4.07
N ILE A 156 -1.62 -1.79 -4.83
CA ILE A 156 -2.05 -1.95 -6.23
C ILE A 156 -3.53 -2.28 -6.32
N SER A 157 -4.08 -3.09 -5.41
CA SER A 157 -5.53 -3.34 -5.39
C SER A 157 -6.34 -2.05 -5.23
N TYR A 158 -5.87 -1.12 -4.39
CA TYR A 158 -6.46 0.20 -4.26
C TYR A 158 -6.41 1.00 -5.56
N VAL A 159 -5.25 1.07 -6.25
CA VAL A 159 -5.12 1.79 -7.52
C VAL A 159 -6.07 1.22 -8.57
N ILE A 160 -6.21 -0.11 -8.62
CA ILE A 160 -7.15 -0.79 -9.54
C ILE A 160 -8.60 -0.48 -9.17
N ASP A 161 -8.94 -0.47 -7.88
CA ASP A 161 -10.31 -0.18 -7.42
C ASP A 161 -10.69 1.29 -7.70
N VAL A 162 -9.77 2.25 -7.56
CA VAL A 162 -9.96 3.65 -8.00
C VAL A 162 -10.11 3.73 -9.53
N TYR A 163 -9.24 3.06 -10.30
CA TYR A 163 -9.35 3.01 -11.77
C TYR A 163 -10.70 2.50 -12.24
N ARG A 164 -11.27 1.50 -11.55
CA ARG A 164 -12.59 0.93 -11.84
C ARG A 164 -13.76 1.77 -11.32
N GLY A 165 -13.50 2.87 -10.62
CA GLY A 165 -14.53 3.70 -10.00
C GLY A 165 -15.26 3.07 -8.82
N LYS A 166 -14.72 1.97 -8.24
CA LYS A 166 -15.31 1.31 -7.07
C LYS A 166 -15.10 2.09 -5.79
N VAL A 167 -13.98 2.81 -5.71
CA VAL A 167 -13.54 3.58 -4.54
C VAL A 167 -13.09 4.95 -5.02
N LYS A 168 -13.42 6.00 -4.27
CA LYS A 168 -12.85 7.33 -4.46
C LYS A 168 -11.42 7.36 -3.95
N ALA A 169 -10.57 8.19 -4.55
CA ALA A 169 -9.21 8.34 -4.08
C ALA A 169 -9.16 8.95 -2.67
N CYS A 170 -8.22 8.48 -1.86
CA CYS A 170 -7.98 9.05 -0.55
C CYS A 170 -7.31 10.42 -0.69
N ASN A 171 -7.89 11.45 -0.10
CA ASN A 171 -7.34 12.82 -0.17
C ASN A 171 -6.29 13.11 0.92
N ASN A 172 -6.11 12.20 1.87
CA ASN A 172 -5.18 12.39 2.99
C ASN A 172 -4.09 11.30 2.95
N ILE A 173 -2.86 11.74 2.68
CA ILE A 173 -1.72 10.83 2.56
C ILE A 173 -1.43 10.04 3.85
N PHE A 174 -1.66 10.63 5.03
CA PHE A 174 -1.42 9.95 6.30
C PHE A 174 -2.45 8.85 6.57
N LYS A 175 -3.72 9.09 6.22
CA LYS A 175 -4.76 8.06 6.29
C LYS A 175 -4.51 6.92 5.31
N TYR A 176 -4.03 7.26 4.11
CA TYR A 176 -3.61 6.28 3.12
C TYR A 176 -2.37 5.51 3.57
N ALA A 177 -1.38 6.20 4.16
CA ALA A 177 -0.19 5.58 4.72
C ALA A 177 -0.54 4.56 5.81
N LEU A 178 -1.53 4.86 6.68
CA LEU A 178 -2.03 3.90 7.65
C LEU A 178 -2.56 2.63 6.96
N PHE A 179 -3.37 2.79 5.90
CA PHE A 179 -3.88 1.64 5.15
C PHE A 179 -2.73 0.75 4.61
N VAL A 180 -1.68 1.36 4.03
CA VAL A 180 -0.54 0.62 3.47
C VAL A 180 0.34 -0.01 4.55
N SER A 181 0.53 0.66 5.69
CA SER A 181 1.49 0.28 6.73
C SER A 181 0.89 -0.47 7.91
N TYR A 182 -0.41 -0.76 7.93
CA TYR A 182 -1.10 -1.33 9.08
C TYR A 182 -0.44 -2.62 9.58
N PHE A 183 0.26 -2.51 10.72
CA PHE A 183 1.18 -3.54 11.21
C PHE A 183 0.56 -4.92 11.45
N PRO A 184 -0.70 -5.08 11.90
CA PRO A 184 -1.28 -6.42 12.07
C PRO A 184 -1.48 -7.18 10.76
N GLN A 185 -1.63 -6.46 9.63
CA GLN A 185 -1.82 -7.09 8.31
C GLN A 185 -0.54 -7.30 7.53
N ILE A 186 0.46 -6.41 7.70
CA ILE A 186 1.73 -6.48 6.94
C ILE A 186 2.45 -7.81 7.13
N THR A 187 2.28 -8.45 8.29
CA THR A 187 3.06 -9.64 8.63
C THR A 187 2.46 -10.93 8.08
N GLN A 188 1.16 -11.16 8.24
CA GLN A 188 0.49 -12.42 7.87
C GLN A 188 -1.02 -12.26 7.63
N GLY A 189 -1.53 -11.02 7.53
CA GLY A 189 -2.95 -10.78 7.34
C GLY A 189 -3.43 -11.08 5.92
N PRO A 190 -4.74 -11.22 5.69
CA PRO A 190 -5.31 -11.24 4.36
C PRO A 190 -5.06 -9.89 3.68
N ILE A 191 -4.93 -9.87 2.35
CA ILE A 191 -4.81 -8.62 1.58
C ILE A 191 -6.07 -7.79 1.80
N GLY A 192 -5.93 -6.72 2.60
CA GLY A 192 -7.02 -5.83 2.97
C GLY A 192 -7.44 -4.97 1.78
N ARG A 193 -8.75 -4.91 1.51
CA ARG A 193 -9.28 -3.98 0.52
C ARG A 193 -9.57 -2.64 1.16
N TYR A 194 -9.28 -1.56 0.42
CA TYR A 194 -9.43 -0.19 0.91
C TYR A 194 -10.88 0.15 1.31
N ASP A 195 -11.86 -0.30 0.52
CA ASP A 195 -13.28 -0.10 0.77
C ASP A 195 -13.77 -0.68 2.11
N ARG A 196 -13.16 -1.77 2.57
CA ARG A 196 -13.52 -2.44 3.83
C ARG A 196 -12.69 -1.97 5.02
N LEU A 197 -11.41 -1.72 4.81
CA LEU A 197 -10.47 -1.46 5.89
C LEU A 197 -10.43 0.01 6.30
N ALA A 198 -10.45 0.94 5.33
CA ALA A 198 -10.37 2.38 5.62
C ALA A 198 -11.52 2.90 6.48
N PRO A 199 -12.79 2.49 6.28
CA PRO A 199 -13.87 2.88 7.18
C PRO A 199 -13.65 2.44 8.63
N GLN A 200 -13.07 1.25 8.84
CA GLN A 200 -12.78 0.73 10.19
C GLN A 200 -11.70 1.55 10.91
N PHE A 201 -10.65 1.97 10.22
CA PHE A 201 -9.62 2.82 10.82
C PHE A 201 -10.10 4.21 11.21
N LEU A 202 -11.09 4.71 10.46
CA LEU A 202 -11.61 6.07 10.63
C LEU A 202 -12.85 6.11 11.53
N ALA A 203 -13.43 4.94 11.85
CA ALA A 203 -14.52 4.84 12.80
C ALA A 203 -14.04 5.18 14.23
N GLU A 204 -14.92 5.79 15.01
CA GLU A 204 -14.65 6.03 16.42
C GLU A 204 -14.95 4.75 17.21
N HIS A 205 -13.92 4.19 17.84
CA HIS A 205 -14.07 3.00 18.66
C HIS A 205 -14.21 3.34 20.14
N LYS A 206 -15.23 2.77 20.77
CA LYS A 206 -15.41 2.79 22.23
C LYS A 206 -15.08 1.40 22.77
N TYR A 207 -14.48 1.36 23.95
CA TYR A 207 -14.32 0.12 24.67
C TYR A 207 -15.68 -0.29 25.25
N ASP A 208 -16.18 -1.46 24.83
CA ASP A 208 -17.44 -2.04 25.32
C ASP A 208 -17.14 -3.42 25.92
N LEU A 209 -17.14 -3.49 27.25
CA LEU A 209 -16.90 -4.71 28.00
C LEU A 209 -17.94 -5.81 27.70
N ALA A 210 -19.19 -5.43 27.45
CA ALA A 210 -20.24 -6.39 27.15
C ALA A 210 -20.01 -7.05 25.79
N ALA A 211 -19.65 -6.28 24.78
CA ALA A 211 -19.32 -6.79 23.44
C ALA A 211 -18.09 -7.73 23.46
N VAL A 212 -17.05 -7.38 24.24
CA VAL A 212 -15.84 -8.21 24.38
C VAL A 212 -16.16 -9.54 25.07
N SER A 213 -17.01 -9.55 26.10
CA SER A 213 -17.43 -10.76 26.80
C SER A 213 -18.24 -11.70 25.90
N TYR A 214 -19.08 -11.14 25.01
CA TYR A 214 -19.94 -11.94 24.12
C TYR A 214 -19.15 -12.69 23.04
N THR A 215 -18.05 -12.14 22.55
CA THR A 215 -17.22 -12.79 21.52
C THR A 215 -16.40 -13.97 22.02
N HIS A 216 -16.27 -14.16 23.33
CA HIS A 216 -15.57 -15.30 23.92
C HIS A 216 -16.49 -16.44 24.37
N LEU A 217 -17.83 -16.30 24.26
CA LEU A 217 -18.82 -17.28 24.71
C LEU A 217 -19.57 -17.99 23.57
N THR A 218 -19.25 -17.66 22.31
CA THR A 218 -19.74 -18.34 21.11
C THR A 218 -18.58 -18.92 20.30
#